data_0e93139c1fd877eb4a8b659523670316
#
_entry.id   0e93139c1fd877eb4a8b659523670316
#
_cell.length_a   1.000
_cell.length_b   1.000
_cell.length_c   1.000
_cell.angle_alpha   90.00
_cell.angle_beta   90.00
_cell.angle_gamma   90.00
#
_symmetry.space_group_name_H-M   'P 1'
#
loop_
_entity.id
_entity.type
_entity.pdbx_description
1 polymer ?
#
loop_
_entity_poly.entity_id
_entity_poly.type
_entity_poly.pdbx_seq_one_letter_code
_entity_poly.pdbx_strand_id
1 'polypeptide(L)'
;MKHTRMKLKTVVKNLHEGWKFRQARLTNWYPATVPGVVHTDLLQNKIIEDPFFRLNERGLQWIDKEDWVYETCFTLAADMMRKENMELVFEGLDTYADVYLNDECILKADNMFRRWSIPVRQYIREENNILKVYFHSPVKIDVPKWDALPYQYPASNDQSENGGLFNKKISIFARKAGYHYGWDWGPRLVTSGIWRPVILEAWNDVK
;
A
#
# COMPACT_ATOMS: atom_id res chain seq x y z
N MET A 1 28.91 -38.36 20.02
CA MET A 1 28.80 -37.25 19.09
C MET A 1 27.59 -36.41 19.49
N LYS A 2 27.79 -35.21 20.01
CA LYS A 2 26.68 -34.31 20.32
C LYS A 2 26.24 -33.65 19.01
N HIS A 3 25.07 -34.04 18.48
CA HIS A 3 24.42 -33.31 17.39
C HIS A 3 23.99 -31.95 17.92
N THR A 4 24.79 -30.93 17.69
CA THR A 4 24.36 -29.54 17.89
C THR A 4 23.28 -29.26 16.85
N ARG A 5 22.02 -29.30 17.28
CA ARG A 5 20.88 -28.80 16.48
C ARG A 5 21.16 -27.33 16.17
N MET A 6 21.64 -27.06 14.97
CA MET A 6 21.71 -25.68 14.48
C MET A 6 20.28 -25.12 14.54
N LYS A 7 20.07 -24.13 15.39
CA LYS A 7 18.81 -23.37 15.39
C LYS A 7 18.75 -22.64 14.05
N LEU A 8 17.90 -23.11 13.15
CA LEU A 8 17.46 -22.38 11.97
C LEU A 8 16.90 -21.04 12.46
N LYS A 9 17.64 -19.96 12.27
CA LYS A 9 17.25 -18.64 12.77
C LYS A 9 17.04 -17.72 11.58
N THR A 10 15.77 -17.51 11.24
CA THR A 10 15.37 -16.41 10.39
C THR A 10 15.64 -15.10 11.12
N VAL A 11 16.31 -14.18 10.47
CA VAL A 11 16.49 -12.80 10.96
C VAL A 11 15.40 -11.95 10.32
N VAL A 12 14.70 -11.15 11.14
CA VAL A 12 13.59 -10.31 10.71
C VAL A 12 13.90 -8.85 11.02
N LYS A 13 13.66 -7.98 10.05
CA LYS A 13 13.72 -6.53 10.20
C LYS A 13 12.37 -5.93 9.82
N ASN A 14 11.75 -5.23 10.76
CA ASN A 14 10.57 -4.41 10.47
C ASN A 14 11.00 -3.15 9.70
N LEU A 15 10.24 -2.81 8.67
CA LEU A 15 10.45 -1.60 7.86
C LEU A 15 9.27 -0.64 8.09
N HIS A 16 9.11 -0.17 9.33
CA HIS A 16 8.00 0.70 9.73
C HIS A 16 8.43 2.17 9.92
N GLU A 17 9.72 2.44 9.94
CA GLU A 17 10.26 3.77 10.25
C GLU A 17 10.76 4.52 9.00
N GLY A 18 10.85 5.83 9.12
CA GLY A 18 11.45 6.69 8.10
C GLY A 18 10.63 6.85 6.82
N TRP A 19 9.35 6.47 6.85
CA TRP A 19 8.48 6.63 5.69
C TRP A 19 8.07 8.08 5.48
N LYS A 20 8.02 8.46 4.21
CA LYS A 20 7.47 9.71 3.72
C LYS A 20 6.52 9.42 2.55
N PHE A 21 5.55 10.29 2.35
CA PHE A 21 4.60 10.16 1.25
C PHE A 21 4.37 11.48 0.53
N ARG A 22 3.86 11.39 -0.65
CA ARG A 22 3.42 12.54 -1.46
C ARG A 22 2.39 12.14 -2.50
N GLN A 23 1.63 13.10 -2.97
CA GLN A 23 0.88 12.95 -4.20
C GLN A 23 1.86 12.79 -5.38
N ALA A 24 1.60 11.84 -6.27
CA ALA A 24 2.59 11.45 -7.30
C ALA A 24 3.04 12.62 -8.20
N ARG A 25 2.10 13.53 -8.52
CA ARG A 25 2.36 14.72 -9.36
C ARG A 25 3.06 15.88 -8.66
N LEU A 26 3.16 15.84 -7.32
CA LEU A 26 3.77 16.90 -6.51
C LEU A 26 5.19 16.49 -6.10
N THR A 27 6.00 17.46 -5.70
CA THR A 27 7.39 17.24 -5.26
C THR A 27 7.56 17.26 -3.75
N ASN A 28 6.60 17.85 -3.02
CA ASN A 28 6.68 18.01 -1.58
C ASN A 28 6.40 16.67 -0.88
N TRP A 29 7.34 16.25 -0.03
CA TRP A 29 7.23 15.08 0.82
C TRP A 29 6.72 15.44 2.21
N TYR A 30 5.90 14.56 2.76
CA TYR A 30 5.38 14.63 4.13
C TYR A 30 5.72 13.34 4.88
N PRO A 31 5.89 13.37 6.21
CA PRO A 31 6.03 12.17 7.01
C PRO A 31 4.83 11.24 6.85
N ALA A 32 5.09 9.93 6.79
CA ALA A 32 4.07 8.91 6.71
C ALA A 32 4.19 7.90 7.85
N THR A 33 3.08 7.29 8.23
CA THR A 33 3.00 6.21 9.21
C THR A 33 2.76 4.88 8.49
N VAL A 34 3.62 3.90 8.74
CA VAL A 34 3.46 2.53 8.21
C VAL A 34 3.50 1.54 9.37
N PRO A 35 2.48 0.70 9.52
CA PRO A 35 1.25 0.60 8.72
C PRO A 35 0.33 1.81 8.80
N GLY A 36 -0.28 2.16 7.66
CA GLY A 36 -1.18 3.31 7.57
C GLY A 36 -1.79 3.47 6.18
N VAL A 37 -2.59 4.51 6.02
CA VAL A 37 -3.24 4.86 4.75
C VAL A 37 -3.15 6.35 4.49
N VAL A 38 -3.29 6.75 3.25
CA VAL A 38 -3.15 8.15 2.81
C VAL A 38 -4.04 9.12 3.58
N HIS A 39 -5.27 8.73 3.94
CA HIS A 39 -6.19 9.61 4.68
C HIS A 39 -5.67 9.92 6.09
N THR A 40 -5.15 8.93 6.80
CA THR A 40 -4.56 9.12 8.14
C THR A 40 -3.30 9.96 8.07
N ASP A 41 -2.45 9.75 7.06
CA ASP A 41 -1.23 10.54 6.89
C ASP A 41 -1.53 11.99 6.52
N LEU A 42 -2.52 12.25 5.65
CA LEU A 42 -2.97 13.60 5.32
C LEU A 42 -3.53 14.32 6.55
N LEU A 43 -4.31 13.62 7.38
CA LEU A 43 -4.86 14.15 8.62
C LEU A 43 -3.76 14.50 9.62
N GLN A 44 -2.81 13.60 9.86
CA GLN A 44 -1.69 13.83 10.78
C GLN A 44 -0.82 15.03 10.35
N ASN A 45 -0.65 15.22 9.06
CA ASN A 45 0.07 16.37 8.50
C ASN A 45 -0.79 17.64 8.38
N LYS A 46 -2.03 17.63 8.87
CA LYS A 46 -2.96 18.77 8.83
C LYS A 46 -3.23 19.29 7.41
N ILE A 47 -3.17 18.44 6.42
CA ILE A 47 -3.49 18.74 5.02
C ILE A 47 -4.99 18.63 4.79
N ILE A 48 -5.64 17.77 5.54
CA ILE A 48 -7.10 17.62 5.58
C ILE A 48 -7.61 17.74 7.01
N GLU A 49 -8.89 18.08 7.13
CA GLU A 49 -9.62 18.04 8.41
C GLU A 49 -10.15 16.63 8.67
N ASP A 50 -10.62 16.38 9.91
CA ASP A 50 -11.20 15.11 10.30
C ASP A 50 -12.35 14.71 9.38
N PRO A 51 -12.26 13.61 8.65
CA PRO A 51 -13.30 13.13 7.73
C PRO A 51 -14.66 12.91 8.39
N PHE A 52 -14.65 12.55 9.67
CA PHE A 52 -15.86 12.20 10.43
C PHE A 52 -16.52 13.40 11.13
N PHE A 53 -15.93 14.59 11.00
CA PHE A 53 -16.51 15.78 11.55
C PHE A 53 -17.45 16.45 10.54
N ARG A 54 -18.76 16.51 10.85
CA ARG A 54 -19.82 17.13 10.03
C ARG A 54 -19.86 16.54 8.61
N LEU A 55 -19.54 17.36 7.61
CA LEU A 55 -19.60 17.01 6.18
C LEU A 55 -18.22 17.05 5.52
N ASN A 56 -17.14 16.97 6.31
CA ASN A 56 -15.77 17.07 5.78
C ASN A 56 -15.48 15.99 4.74
N GLU A 57 -16.05 14.78 4.89
CA GLU A 57 -15.87 13.69 3.94
C GLU A 57 -16.21 14.07 2.50
N ARG A 58 -17.14 15.02 2.31
CA ARG A 58 -17.53 15.50 0.98
C ARG A 58 -16.41 16.25 0.27
N GLY A 59 -15.60 17.00 1.05
CA GLY A 59 -14.43 17.73 0.53
C GLY A 59 -13.23 16.86 0.25
N LEU A 60 -13.24 15.57 0.65
CA LEU A 60 -12.09 14.67 0.54
C LEU A 60 -12.16 13.71 -0.66
N GLN A 61 -13.21 13.81 -1.47
CA GLN A 61 -13.45 12.92 -2.62
C GLN A 61 -12.47 13.11 -3.80
N TRP A 62 -11.45 13.94 -3.61
CA TRP A 62 -10.33 14.09 -4.54
C TRP A 62 -9.21 13.07 -4.28
N ILE A 63 -9.10 12.55 -3.05
CA ILE A 63 -7.96 11.74 -2.60
C ILE A 63 -7.84 10.43 -3.38
N ASP A 64 -8.95 9.77 -3.66
CA ASP A 64 -9.01 8.53 -4.41
C ASP A 64 -8.79 8.69 -5.93
N LYS A 65 -8.83 9.94 -6.41
CA LYS A 65 -8.57 10.29 -7.81
C LYS A 65 -7.10 10.57 -8.09
N GLU A 66 -6.27 10.60 -7.05
CA GLU A 66 -4.84 10.87 -7.15
C GLU A 66 -4.02 9.60 -6.95
N ASP A 67 -2.86 9.58 -7.60
CA ASP A 67 -1.85 8.56 -7.36
C ASP A 67 -0.93 9.03 -6.22
N TRP A 68 -0.47 8.08 -5.40
CA TRP A 68 0.32 8.36 -4.21
C TRP A 68 1.64 7.61 -4.23
N VAL A 69 2.67 8.21 -3.67
CA VAL A 69 4.00 7.59 -3.54
C VAL A 69 4.40 7.57 -2.09
N TYR A 70 4.79 6.39 -1.62
CA TYR A 70 5.43 6.16 -0.32
C TYR A 70 6.87 5.77 -0.54
N GLU A 71 7.78 6.26 0.29
CA GLU A 71 9.20 5.97 0.17
C GLU A 71 9.87 5.93 1.55
N THR A 72 10.75 4.96 1.74
CA THR A 72 11.68 4.91 2.88
C THR A 72 13.07 4.50 2.43
N CYS A 73 14.08 4.85 3.23
CA CYS A 73 15.45 4.39 3.07
C CYS A 73 15.87 3.55 4.28
N PHE A 74 16.56 2.45 4.05
CA PHE A 74 17.04 1.58 5.13
C PHE A 74 18.40 0.96 4.83
N THR A 75 19.11 0.61 5.91
CA THR A 75 20.39 -0.10 5.90
C THR A 75 20.22 -1.45 6.57
N LEU A 76 20.96 -2.45 6.16
CA LEU A 76 20.92 -3.78 6.74
C LEU A 76 22.07 -4.01 7.71
N ALA A 77 21.78 -4.76 8.78
CA ALA A 77 22.81 -5.25 9.67
C ALA A 77 23.64 -6.36 8.99
N ALA A 78 24.92 -6.43 9.33
CA ALA A 78 25.88 -7.38 8.73
C ALA A 78 25.47 -8.85 8.87
N ASP A 79 24.74 -9.21 9.92
CA ASP A 79 24.24 -10.57 10.13
C ASP A 79 23.15 -10.95 9.13
N MET A 80 22.30 -9.97 8.77
CA MET A 80 21.28 -10.15 7.75
C MET A 80 21.92 -10.23 6.35
N MET A 81 22.91 -9.38 6.06
CA MET A 81 23.63 -9.38 4.78
C MET A 81 24.37 -10.70 4.48
N ARG A 82 24.78 -11.45 5.52
CA ARG A 82 25.41 -12.76 5.37
C ARG A 82 24.44 -13.91 5.04
N LYS A 83 23.12 -13.61 5.00
CA LYS A 83 22.13 -14.63 4.67
C LYS A 83 22.03 -14.85 3.15
N GLU A 84 21.80 -16.10 2.77
CA GLU A 84 21.69 -16.51 1.36
C GLU A 84 20.36 -16.09 0.74
N ASN A 85 19.30 -16.19 1.54
CA ASN A 85 17.94 -15.89 1.12
C ASN A 85 17.42 -14.64 1.82
N MET A 86 16.72 -13.78 1.07
CA MET A 86 16.01 -12.62 1.59
C MET A 86 14.67 -12.46 0.90
N GLU A 87 13.62 -12.22 1.67
CA GLU A 87 12.30 -11.86 1.18
C GLU A 87 11.82 -10.55 1.78
N LEU A 88 11.34 -9.67 0.93
CA LEU A 88 10.55 -8.52 1.33
C LEU A 88 9.08 -8.93 1.37
N VAL A 89 8.45 -8.71 2.51
CA VAL A 89 7.08 -9.16 2.75
C VAL A 89 6.20 -7.95 3.05
N PHE A 90 5.15 -7.79 2.27
CA PHE A 90 4.04 -6.89 2.56
C PHE A 90 2.85 -7.72 3.03
N GLU A 91 2.40 -7.51 4.25
CA GLU A 91 1.21 -8.19 4.79
C GLU A 91 -0.09 -7.61 4.21
N GLY A 92 -0.02 -6.43 3.59
CA GLY A 92 -1.15 -5.84 2.86
C GLY A 92 -0.82 -4.51 2.20
N LEU A 93 -1.13 -4.41 0.90
CA LEU A 93 -1.05 -3.20 0.08
C LEU A 93 -2.45 -2.83 -0.41
N ASP A 94 -2.89 -1.62 -0.19
CA ASP A 94 -4.23 -1.15 -0.55
C ASP A 94 -4.16 -0.13 -1.68
N THR A 95 -4.41 -0.52 -2.90
CA THR A 95 -4.74 -1.82 -3.53
C THR A 95 -3.87 -2.05 -4.75
N TYR A 96 -3.93 -1.14 -5.74
CA TYR A 96 -3.12 -1.17 -6.95
C TYR A 96 -1.79 -0.51 -6.67
N ALA A 97 -0.72 -1.29 -6.60
CA ALA A 97 0.59 -0.77 -6.22
C ALA A 97 1.73 -1.36 -7.05
N ASP A 98 2.62 -0.50 -7.52
CA ASP A 98 3.91 -0.89 -8.07
C ASP A 98 4.98 -0.66 -7.00
N VAL A 99 5.73 -1.72 -6.65
CA VAL A 99 6.78 -1.68 -5.65
C VAL A 99 8.14 -1.69 -6.31
N TYR A 100 8.98 -0.75 -5.90
CA TYR A 100 10.35 -0.62 -6.41
C TYR A 100 11.34 -0.74 -5.25
N LEU A 101 12.39 -1.52 -5.46
CA LEU A 101 13.54 -1.59 -4.57
C LEU A 101 14.79 -1.20 -5.36
N ASN A 102 15.46 -0.14 -4.93
CA ASN A 102 16.65 0.40 -5.61
C ASN A 102 16.43 0.65 -7.12
N ASP A 103 15.26 1.25 -7.45
CA ASP A 103 14.76 1.57 -8.79
C ASP A 103 14.26 0.39 -9.63
N GLU A 104 14.46 -0.86 -9.17
CA GLU A 104 13.92 -2.05 -9.84
C GLU A 104 12.47 -2.31 -9.43
N CYS A 105 11.57 -2.50 -10.39
CA CYS A 105 10.18 -2.88 -10.12
C CYS A 105 10.13 -4.37 -9.75
N ILE A 106 9.85 -4.66 -8.47
CA ILE A 106 9.88 -6.01 -7.91
C ILE A 106 8.50 -6.63 -7.72
N LEU A 107 7.42 -5.82 -7.75
CA LEU A 107 6.04 -6.29 -7.57
C LEU A 107 5.06 -5.33 -8.22
N LYS A 108 3.99 -5.89 -8.80
CA LYS A 108 2.74 -5.21 -9.12
C LYS A 108 1.60 -5.88 -8.36
N ALA A 109 1.04 -5.18 -7.39
CA ALA A 109 -0.05 -5.65 -6.53
C ALA A 109 -1.41 -5.11 -6.99
N ASP A 110 -2.45 -5.93 -6.82
CA ASP A 110 -3.82 -5.60 -7.20
C ASP A 110 -4.88 -6.07 -6.17
N ASN A 111 -4.43 -6.46 -4.97
CA ASN A 111 -5.29 -7.08 -3.97
C ASN A 111 -4.87 -6.68 -2.55
N MET A 112 -5.74 -5.99 -1.82
CA MET A 112 -5.42 -5.52 -0.47
C MET A 112 -5.36 -6.64 0.58
N PHE A 113 -5.98 -7.77 0.33
CA PHE A 113 -6.09 -8.87 1.30
C PHE A 113 -4.97 -9.91 1.19
N ARG A 114 -4.14 -9.78 0.15
CA ARG A 114 -3.07 -10.73 -0.11
C ARG A 114 -1.78 -10.33 0.59
N ARG A 115 -1.13 -11.31 1.22
CA ARG A 115 0.28 -11.23 1.61
C ARG A 115 1.16 -11.40 0.36
N TRP A 116 2.10 -10.50 0.18
CA TRP A 116 3.05 -10.50 -0.92
C TRP A 116 4.45 -10.77 -0.38
N SER A 117 5.07 -11.86 -0.81
CA SER A 117 6.45 -12.22 -0.45
C SER A 117 7.30 -12.27 -1.70
N ILE A 118 8.36 -11.47 -1.74
CA ILE A 118 9.15 -11.21 -2.92
C ILE A 118 10.62 -11.52 -2.61
N PRO A 119 11.28 -12.46 -3.32
CA PRO A 119 12.72 -12.67 -3.22
C PRO A 119 13.47 -11.41 -3.64
N VAL A 120 14.30 -10.85 -2.75
CA VAL A 120 14.96 -9.56 -2.99
C VAL A 120 16.48 -9.61 -2.84
N ARG A 121 17.07 -10.76 -2.55
CA ARG A 121 18.52 -10.86 -2.29
C ARG A 121 19.39 -10.20 -3.36
N GLN A 122 19.01 -10.32 -4.62
CA GLN A 122 19.74 -9.75 -5.76
C GLN A 122 19.62 -8.23 -5.90
N TYR A 123 18.60 -7.63 -5.31
CA TYR A 123 18.33 -6.18 -5.41
C TYR A 123 18.85 -5.41 -4.19
N ILE A 124 19.18 -6.13 -3.11
CA ILE A 124 19.62 -5.53 -1.85
C ILE A 124 21.06 -5.05 -1.94
N ARG A 125 21.30 -3.86 -1.43
CA ARG A 125 22.59 -3.26 -1.17
C ARG A 125 22.90 -3.30 0.32
N GLU A 126 24.16 -3.15 0.69
CA GLU A 126 24.57 -3.11 2.09
C GLU A 126 23.96 -1.88 2.80
N GLU A 127 24.02 -0.74 2.13
CA GLU A 127 23.52 0.54 2.64
C GLU A 127 22.60 1.25 1.64
N ASN A 128 21.83 2.20 2.14
CA ASN A 128 21.01 3.12 1.34
C ASN A 128 20.03 2.41 0.39
N ASN A 129 19.38 1.36 0.88
CA ASN A 129 18.30 0.75 0.12
C ASN A 129 17.08 1.66 0.11
N ILE A 130 16.61 2.02 -1.08
CA ILE A 130 15.40 2.82 -1.26
C ILE A 130 14.25 1.89 -1.61
N LEU A 131 13.23 1.86 -0.75
CA LEU A 131 11.98 1.16 -0.99
C LEU A 131 10.89 2.18 -1.31
N LYS A 132 10.33 2.08 -2.51
CA LYS A 132 9.29 2.98 -3.01
C LYS A 132 8.06 2.18 -3.40
N VAL A 133 6.89 2.63 -2.98
CA VAL A 133 5.59 2.08 -3.34
C VAL A 133 4.77 3.16 -4.03
N TYR A 134 4.41 2.92 -5.29
CA TYR A 134 3.55 3.78 -6.08
C TYR A 134 2.14 3.21 -6.07
N PHE A 135 1.20 3.91 -5.47
CA PHE A 135 -0.21 3.55 -5.46
C PHE A 135 -0.95 4.26 -6.59
N HIS A 136 -1.55 3.47 -7.45
CA HIS A 136 -2.42 3.99 -8.50
C HIS A 136 -3.81 4.27 -7.96
N SER A 137 -4.42 5.34 -8.44
CA SER A 137 -5.80 5.67 -8.14
C SER A 137 -6.74 4.55 -8.59
N PRO A 138 -7.55 3.97 -7.69
CA PRO A 138 -8.57 3.01 -8.09
C PRO A 138 -9.60 3.61 -9.05
N VAL A 139 -9.89 4.91 -8.94
CA VAL A 139 -10.78 5.61 -9.86
C VAL A 139 -10.21 5.62 -11.28
N LYS A 140 -8.93 5.98 -11.44
CA LYS A 140 -8.28 6.01 -12.76
C LYS A 140 -8.20 4.64 -13.41
N ILE A 141 -8.03 3.57 -12.61
CA ILE A 141 -7.93 2.19 -13.11
C ILE A 141 -9.30 1.62 -13.42
N ASP A 142 -10.31 1.86 -12.59
CA ASP A 142 -11.56 1.11 -12.63
C ASP A 142 -12.67 1.81 -13.40
N VAL A 143 -12.65 3.14 -13.53
CA VAL A 143 -13.61 3.86 -14.38
C VAL A 143 -13.55 3.41 -15.84
N PRO A 144 -12.38 3.26 -16.48
CA PRO A 144 -12.33 2.72 -17.85
C PRO A 144 -12.89 1.30 -17.98
N LYS A 145 -12.74 0.46 -16.95
CA LYS A 145 -13.34 -0.88 -16.93
C LYS A 145 -14.86 -0.82 -16.90
N TRP A 146 -15.42 0.09 -16.09
CA TRP A 146 -16.85 0.35 -16.05
C TRP A 146 -17.37 0.82 -17.42
N ASP A 147 -16.70 1.77 -18.02
CA ASP A 147 -17.11 2.35 -19.31
C ASP A 147 -17.05 1.32 -20.48
N ALA A 148 -16.23 0.28 -20.35
CA ALA A 148 -16.13 -0.80 -21.32
C ALA A 148 -17.19 -1.89 -21.13
N LEU A 149 -17.98 -1.88 -20.05
CA LEU A 149 -19.02 -2.89 -19.84
C LEU A 149 -20.22 -2.66 -20.78
N PRO A 150 -20.77 -3.74 -21.37
CA PRO A 150 -21.97 -3.66 -22.22
C PRO A 150 -23.26 -3.45 -21.38
N TYR A 151 -23.20 -3.62 -20.06
CA TYR A 151 -24.31 -3.45 -19.12
C TYR A 151 -23.79 -3.07 -17.73
N GLN A 152 -24.65 -2.54 -16.88
CA GLN A 152 -24.31 -2.10 -15.54
C GLN A 152 -24.54 -3.22 -14.53
N TYR A 153 -23.53 -3.48 -13.69
CA TYR A 153 -23.67 -4.37 -12.56
C TYR A 153 -24.24 -3.63 -11.35
N PRO A 154 -25.11 -4.26 -10.59
CA PRO A 154 -25.59 -3.66 -9.34
C PRO A 154 -24.48 -3.67 -8.28
N ALA A 155 -24.31 -2.56 -7.59
CA ALA A 155 -23.46 -2.42 -6.41
C ALA A 155 -24.11 -1.40 -5.47
N SER A 156 -25.16 -1.80 -4.77
CA SER A 156 -26.10 -0.93 -4.06
C SER A 156 -25.42 -0.06 -2.98
N ASN A 157 -24.36 -0.55 -2.36
CA ASN A 157 -23.64 0.18 -1.32
C ASN A 157 -22.49 1.07 -1.83
N ASP A 158 -22.18 0.99 -3.14
CA ASP A 158 -21.18 1.88 -3.73
C ASP A 158 -21.78 3.28 -3.92
N GLN A 159 -21.29 4.24 -3.16
CA GLN A 159 -21.72 5.64 -3.18
C GLN A 159 -20.89 6.47 -4.16
N SER A 160 -20.77 6.00 -5.39
CA SER A 160 -19.98 6.67 -6.44
C SER A 160 -20.47 8.08 -6.76
N GLU A 161 -21.76 8.37 -6.60
CA GLU A 161 -22.35 9.71 -6.71
C GLU A 161 -21.71 10.70 -5.74
N ASN A 162 -21.44 10.30 -4.49
CA ASN A 162 -20.73 11.11 -3.50
C ASN A 162 -19.27 11.36 -3.92
N GLY A 163 -18.67 10.42 -4.66
CA GLY A 163 -17.34 10.56 -5.27
C GLY A 163 -17.32 11.39 -6.57
N GLY A 164 -18.47 11.88 -7.05
CA GLY A 164 -18.58 12.57 -8.33
C GLY A 164 -18.40 11.66 -9.54
N LEU A 165 -18.70 10.38 -9.39
CA LEU A 165 -18.60 9.37 -10.45
C LEU A 165 -19.96 9.00 -11.05
N PHE A 166 -21.01 9.71 -10.65
CA PHE A 166 -22.40 9.47 -11.06
C PHE A 166 -22.82 8.00 -10.75
N ASN A 167 -23.25 7.27 -11.77
CA ASN A 167 -23.70 5.89 -11.64
C ASN A 167 -22.57 4.84 -11.79
N LYS A 168 -21.32 5.26 -11.91
CA LYS A 168 -20.19 4.35 -12.14
C LYS A 168 -19.79 3.64 -10.84
N LYS A 169 -20.39 2.50 -10.57
CA LYS A 169 -20.17 1.67 -9.38
C LYS A 169 -18.88 0.85 -9.53
N ILE A 170 -17.74 1.45 -9.19
CA ILE A 170 -16.41 0.88 -9.46
C ILE A 170 -15.90 -0.10 -8.41
N SER A 171 -16.56 -0.22 -7.27
CA SER A 171 -16.19 -1.16 -6.20
C SER A 171 -16.11 -2.62 -6.63
N ILE A 172 -16.83 -2.99 -7.69
CA ILE A 172 -16.89 -4.36 -8.23
C ILE A 172 -15.58 -4.83 -8.89
N PHE A 173 -14.69 -3.91 -9.26
CA PHE A 173 -13.44 -4.24 -9.96
C PHE A 173 -12.25 -4.41 -9.02
N ALA A 174 -12.22 -3.67 -7.91
CA ALA A 174 -11.09 -3.67 -7.00
C ALA A 174 -11.19 -4.79 -5.96
N ARG A 175 -10.13 -5.57 -5.79
CA ARG A 175 -10.01 -6.50 -4.64
C ARG A 175 -9.68 -5.76 -3.36
N LYS A 176 -10.64 -4.95 -2.94
CA LYS A 176 -10.59 -4.00 -1.83
C LYS A 176 -11.85 -4.15 -0.99
N ALA A 177 -11.80 -3.72 0.27
CA ALA A 177 -12.98 -3.73 1.12
C ALA A 177 -14.09 -2.84 0.54
N GLY A 178 -15.24 -3.43 0.26
CA GLY A 178 -16.35 -2.75 -0.43
C GLY A 178 -16.85 -1.51 0.32
N TYR A 179 -16.82 -1.54 1.65
CA TYR A 179 -17.23 -0.41 2.49
C TYR A 179 -16.39 0.87 2.34
N HIS A 180 -15.18 0.80 1.73
CA HIS A 180 -14.41 1.99 1.40
C HIS A 180 -15.11 2.87 0.35
N TYR A 181 -15.92 2.25 -0.51
CA TYR A 181 -16.73 2.97 -1.50
C TYR A 181 -18.03 3.53 -0.94
N GLY A 182 -18.18 3.49 0.39
CA GLY A 182 -19.36 3.92 1.13
C GLY A 182 -20.22 2.76 1.61
N TRP A 183 -21.06 3.04 2.57
CA TRP A 183 -22.05 2.13 3.15
C TRP A 183 -23.22 2.94 3.68
N ASP A 184 -24.33 2.29 4.03
CA ASP A 184 -25.51 2.97 4.58
C ASP A 184 -25.23 3.71 5.91
N TRP A 185 -24.22 3.26 6.67
CA TRP A 185 -23.80 3.84 7.95
C TRP A 185 -22.40 4.51 7.91
N GLY A 186 -21.70 4.47 6.79
CA GLY A 186 -20.31 4.94 6.71
C GLY A 186 -20.01 5.80 5.48
N PRO A 187 -19.13 6.79 5.62
CA PRO A 187 -18.75 7.67 4.52
C PRO A 187 -17.97 6.93 3.44
N ARG A 188 -17.99 7.49 2.23
CA ARG A 188 -17.13 7.03 1.15
C ARG A 188 -15.72 7.59 1.35
N LEU A 189 -14.78 6.72 1.76
CA LEU A 189 -13.36 7.04 1.90
C LEU A 189 -12.54 5.91 1.25
N VAL A 190 -12.30 6.04 -0.04
CA VAL A 190 -11.52 5.05 -0.81
C VAL A 190 -10.05 5.27 -0.55
N THR A 191 -9.50 4.44 0.31
CA THR A 191 -8.12 4.57 0.81
C THR A 191 -7.07 4.04 -0.18
N SER A 192 -5.83 4.41 0.04
CA SER A 192 -4.63 3.79 -0.52
C SER A 192 -3.54 3.80 0.55
N GLY A 193 -2.68 2.79 0.58
CA GLY A 193 -1.57 2.77 1.52
C GLY A 193 -1.02 1.39 1.87
N ILE A 194 0.02 1.40 2.68
CA ILE A 194 0.65 0.20 3.25
C ILE A 194 -0.06 -0.09 4.57
N TRP A 195 -1.23 -0.71 4.51
CA TRP A 195 -2.15 -0.79 5.64
C TRP A 195 -1.82 -1.91 6.65
N ARG A 196 -0.85 -2.76 6.32
CA ARG A 196 -0.31 -3.83 7.19
C ARG A 196 1.21 -3.79 7.21
N PRO A 197 1.86 -4.54 8.13
CA PRO A 197 3.31 -4.54 8.28
C PRO A 197 4.09 -4.81 7.00
N VAL A 198 5.26 -4.18 6.93
CA VAL A 198 6.31 -4.47 5.95
C VAL A 198 7.51 -5.01 6.69
N ILE A 199 7.99 -6.17 6.30
CA ILE A 199 9.12 -6.84 6.93
C ILE A 199 10.11 -7.36 5.89
N LEU A 200 11.37 -7.38 6.26
CA LEU A 200 12.42 -8.09 5.53
C LEU A 200 12.84 -9.30 6.34
N GLU A 201 12.77 -10.48 5.75
CA GLU A 201 13.15 -11.75 6.34
C GLU A 201 14.39 -12.30 5.63
N ALA A 202 15.36 -12.82 6.39
CA ALA A 202 16.58 -13.38 5.84
C ALA A 202 16.97 -14.68 6.56
N TRP A 203 17.37 -15.71 5.80
CA TRP A 203 17.70 -17.03 6.33
C TRP A 203 18.70 -17.76 5.44
N ASN A 204 19.28 -18.86 5.97
CA ASN A 204 20.03 -19.85 5.21
C ASN A 204 19.24 -21.17 5.20
N ASP A 205 19.47 -22.01 4.22
CA ASP A 205 18.86 -23.34 4.04
C ASP A 205 17.33 -23.32 4.00
N VAL A 206 16.68 -23.34 5.17
CA VAL A 206 15.21 -23.42 5.31
C VAL A 206 14.68 -22.27 6.17
N LYS A 207 13.54 -21.74 5.76
CA LYS A 207 12.79 -20.68 6.45
C LYS A 207 11.92 -21.26 7.56
#